data_3d92ab21b61fba7609996276a769416c
#
_entry.id   3d92ab21b61fba7609996276a769416c
#
_cell.length_a   1.000
_cell.length_b   1.000
_cell.length_c   1.000
_cell.angle_alpha   90.00
_cell.angle_beta   90.00
_cell.angle_gamma   90.00
#
_symmetry.space_group_name_H-M   'P 1'
#
loop_
_entity.id
_entity.type
_entity.pdbx_description
1 polymer ?
#
loop_
_entity_poly.entity_id
_entity_poly.type
_entity_poly.pdbx_seq_one_letter_code
_entity_poly.pdbx_strand_id
1 'polypeptide(L)' 'MGYANALEYLDTKLQEERTLIIETLIQGKLEEGEYKRLCGALQGLDLARNQIKDLAKRMEDE' A
#
# COMPACT_ATOMS: atom_id res chain seq x y z
N MET A 1 9.99 19.57 -6.66
CA MET A 1 10.88 18.50 -6.27
C MET A 1 10.90 18.34 -4.77
N GLY A 2 11.49 17.33 -4.25
CA GLY A 2 11.61 17.17 -2.83
C GLY A 2 10.65 16.14 -2.28
N TYR A 3 10.14 16.38 -1.09
CA TYR A 3 9.40 15.37 -0.35
C TYR A 3 8.11 14.97 -1.03
N ALA A 4 7.43 15.89 -1.71
CA ALA A 4 6.17 15.56 -2.36
C ALA A 4 6.35 14.49 -3.44
N ASN A 5 7.42 14.61 -4.24
CA ASN A 5 7.72 13.63 -5.28
C ASN A 5 8.13 12.29 -4.69
N ALA A 6 8.89 12.32 -3.60
CA ALA A 6 9.29 11.11 -2.91
C ALA A 6 8.09 10.36 -2.34
N LEU A 7 7.14 11.10 -1.75
CA LEU A 7 5.95 10.49 -1.19
C LEU A 7 5.06 9.91 -2.28
N GLU A 8 4.91 10.60 -3.41
CA GLU A 8 4.16 10.08 -4.54
C GLU A 8 4.79 8.80 -5.09
N TYR A 9 6.10 8.79 -5.22
CA TYR A 9 6.81 7.62 -5.69
C TYR A 9 6.56 6.44 -4.75
N LEU A 10 6.67 6.67 -3.45
CA LEU A 10 6.46 5.62 -2.48
C LEU A 10 5.02 5.09 -2.52
N ASP A 11 4.06 5.99 -2.62
CA ASP A 11 2.66 5.58 -2.71
C ASP A 11 2.43 4.71 -3.95
N THR A 12 3.02 5.08 -5.07
CA THR A 12 2.91 4.29 -6.30
C THR A 12 3.49 2.89 -6.11
N LYS A 13 4.64 2.80 -5.44
CA LYS A 13 5.24 1.50 -5.18
C LYS A 13 4.37 0.63 -4.28
N LEU A 14 3.77 1.22 -3.27
CA LEU A 14 2.86 0.49 -2.40
C LEU A 14 1.61 0.04 -3.14
N GLN A 15 1.13 0.87 -4.08
CA GLN A 15 0.00 0.51 -4.93
C GLN A 15 0.32 -0.69 -5.82
N GLU A 16 1.52 -0.72 -6.39
CA GLU A 16 1.95 -1.85 -7.20
C GLU A 16 1.97 -3.14 -6.38
N GLU A 17 2.51 -3.08 -5.16
CA GLU A 17 2.52 -4.23 -4.28
C GLU A 17 1.09 -4.69 -3.94
N ARG A 18 0.21 -3.73 -3.69
CA ARG A 18 -1.19 -4.02 -3.38
C ARG A 18 -1.85 -4.76 -4.55
N THR A 19 -1.61 -4.30 -5.76
CA THR A 19 -2.16 -4.92 -6.97
C THR A 19 -1.70 -6.36 -7.11
N LEU A 20 -0.41 -6.62 -6.87
CA LEU A 20 0.12 -7.98 -6.95
C LEU A 20 -0.55 -8.91 -5.93
N ILE A 21 -0.76 -8.43 -4.71
CA ILE A 21 -1.41 -9.22 -3.69
C ILE A 21 -2.86 -9.52 -4.08
N ILE A 22 -3.57 -8.51 -4.57
CA ILE A 22 -4.96 -8.69 -5.00
C ILE A 22 -5.05 -9.70 -6.13
N GLU A 23 -4.16 -9.63 -7.11
CA GLU A 23 -4.13 -10.58 -8.21
C GLU A 23 -3.91 -12.00 -7.70
N THR A 24 -3.02 -12.16 -6.74
CA THR A 24 -2.76 -13.46 -6.13
C THR A 24 -4.00 -13.99 -5.42
N LEU A 25 -4.71 -13.13 -4.70
CA LEU A 25 -5.94 -13.52 -4.01
C LEU A 25 -7.04 -13.92 -5.00
N ILE A 26 -7.14 -13.20 -6.11
CA ILE A 26 -8.15 -13.47 -7.12
C ILE A 26 -7.93 -14.84 -7.78
N GLN A 27 -6.68 -15.25 -7.94
CA GLN A 27 -6.37 -16.55 -8.52
C GLN A 27 -6.92 -17.70 -7.69
N GLY A 28 -7.09 -17.50 -6.39
CA GLY A 28 -7.82 -18.44 -5.55
C GLY A 28 -7.14 -19.77 -5.27
N LYS A 29 -5.83 -19.86 -5.45
CA LYS A 29 -5.09 -21.11 -5.25
C LYS A 29 -4.26 -21.08 -3.97
N LEU A 30 -4.79 -20.43 -2.95
CA LEU A 30 -4.07 -20.23 -1.71
C LEU A 30 -4.62 -21.11 -0.60
N GLU A 31 -3.71 -21.57 0.25
CA GLU A 31 -4.09 -22.22 1.49
C GLU A 31 -4.56 -21.14 2.48
N GLU A 32 -5.32 -21.56 3.49
CA GLU A 32 -5.93 -20.63 4.43
C GLU A 32 -4.90 -19.73 5.12
N GLY A 33 -3.77 -20.30 5.54
CA GLY A 33 -2.73 -19.52 6.19
C GLY A 33 -2.14 -18.45 5.29
N GLU A 34 -1.94 -18.76 4.01
CA GLU A 34 -1.44 -17.80 3.05
C GLU A 34 -2.44 -16.70 2.78
N TYR A 35 -3.71 -17.07 2.68
CA TYR A 35 -4.79 -16.10 2.48
C TYR A 35 -4.81 -15.08 3.60
N LYS A 36 -4.78 -15.56 4.85
CA LYS A 36 -4.78 -14.67 6.01
C LYS A 36 -3.57 -13.74 6.03
N ARG A 37 -2.40 -14.28 5.69
CA ARG A 37 -1.17 -13.50 5.68
C ARG A 37 -1.24 -12.39 4.63
N LEU A 38 -1.77 -12.71 3.44
CA LEU A 38 -1.88 -11.71 2.38
C LEU A 38 -2.92 -10.65 2.70
N CYS A 39 -4.01 -11.02 3.36
CA CYS A 39 -4.99 -10.03 3.80
C CYS A 39 -4.39 -9.09 4.82
N GLY A 40 -3.57 -9.61 5.74
CA GLY A 40 -2.84 -8.78 6.68
C GLY A 40 -1.88 -7.83 6.00
N ALA A 41 -1.19 -8.31 4.96
CA ALA A 41 -0.29 -7.48 4.19
C ALA A 41 -1.03 -6.35 3.49
N LEU A 42 -2.23 -6.63 2.93
CA LEU A 42 -3.06 -5.60 2.32
C LEU A 42 -3.45 -4.52 3.33
N GLN A 43 -3.85 -4.94 4.52
CA GLN A 43 -4.21 -3.99 5.57
C GLN A 43 -3.03 -3.11 5.94
N GLY A 44 -1.84 -3.70 6.04
CA GLY A 44 -0.62 -2.96 6.33
C GLY A 44 -0.28 -1.96 5.23
N LEU A 45 -0.44 -2.37 3.97
CA LEU A 45 -0.18 -1.47 2.84
C LEU A 45 -1.17 -0.31 2.83
N ASP A 46 -2.44 -0.58 3.10
CA ASP A 46 -3.45 0.48 3.12
C ASP A 46 -3.19 1.45 4.27
N LEU A 47 -2.78 0.95 5.42
CA LEU A 47 -2.43 1.80 6.55
C LEU A 47 -1.23 2.69 6.19
N ALA A 48 -0.20 2.12 5.58
CA ALA A 48 0.98 2.86 5.18
C ALA A 48 0.63 3.95 4.17
N ARG A 49 -0.22 3.63 3.20
CA ARG A 49 -0.63 4.61 2.20
C ARG A 49 -1.42 5.75 2.83
N ASN A 50 -2.28 5.44 3.80
CA ASN A 50 -3.02 6.49 4.51
C ASN A 50 -2.09 7.41 5.27
N GLN A 51 -1.04 6.87 5.88
CA GLN A 51 -0.05 7.68 6.58
C GLN A 51 0.73 8.57 5.63
N ILE A 52 1.05 8.06 4.44
CA ILE A 52 1.73 8.86 3.43
C ILE A 52 0.86 10.04 2.99
N LYS A 53 -0.43 9.78 2.76
CA LYS A 53 -1.36 10.83 2.37
C LYS A 53 -1.50 11.88 3.47
N ASP A 54 -1.57 11.44 4.71
CA ASP A 54 -1.66 12.36 5.85
C ASP A 54 -0.42 13.23 5.94
N LEU A 55 0.75 12.64 5.79
CA LEU A 55 2.01 13.37 5.83
C LEU A 55 2.09 14.39 4.70
N ALA A 56 1.71 13.99 3.49
CA ALA A 56 1.72 14.89 2.34
C ALA A 56 0.82 16.10 2.57
N LYS A 57 -0.35 15.85 3.15
CA LYS A 57 -1.28 16.92 3.45
C LYS A 57 -0.73 17.89 4.49
N ARG A 58 -0.09 17.36 5.53
CA ARG A 58 0.53 18.22 6.54
C ARG A 58 1.64 19.07 5.98
N MET A 59 2.39 18.53 5.05
CA MET A 59 3.48 19.28 4.41
C MET A 59 2.93 20.41 3.54
N GLU A 60 1.78 20.21 2.91
CA GLU A 60 1.14 21.27 2.14
C GLU A 60 0.64 22.40 3.02
N ASP A 61 0.17 22.07 4.21
CA ASP A 61 -0.39 23.05 5.14
C ASP A 61 0.68 23.89 5.84
N GLU A 62 1.93 23.49 5.75
CA GLU A 62 3.03 24.27 6.31
C GLU A 62 3.55 25.27 5.30
#